data_b4a10d7de79215ab4bd0250eda7f5c60
#
_entry.id   b4a10d7de79215ab4bd0250eda7f5c60
#
_cell.length_a   1.000
_cell.length_b   1.000
_cell.length_c   1.000
_cell.angle_alpha   90.00
_cell.angle_beta   90.00
_cell.angle_gamma   90.00
#
_symmetry.space_group_name_H-M   'P 1'
#
loop_
_entity.id
_entity.type
_entity.pdbx_description
1 polymer ?
#
loop_
_entity_poly.entity_id
_entity_poly.type
_entity_poly.pdbx_seq_one_letter_code
_entity_poly.pdbx_strand_id
1 'polypeptide(L)'
;MIRLLAAVALILFAPGLHAGCNDVPGPNVDWSGCSKERLVLTRASLQQGKFDRAVFAGVNFSSADLTGASFVSTEFNRTSFRGATLDKVRFDKAVAVRSNFSGARMSGVSLEKAEFLRSNLSAAQLAGANLSKGDFKRSNFAQADLTNAVVRFANISRANFTAAKLSGADLSHAFTLGTNFSGTDLSAAKGLTQEQLEVACGDANTRLPAKLKKPASWPCAD
;
A
#
# COMPACT_ATOMS: atom_id res chain seq x y z
N MET A 1 73.60 1.84 9.88
CA MET A 1 72.43 2.71 10.15
C MET A 1 71.35 2.34 9.18
N ILE A 2 70.38 1.51 9.62
CA ILE A 2 69.28 1.04 8.80
C ILE A 2 68.07 1.87 9.24
N ARG A 3 67.55 2.73 8.36
CA ARG A 3 66.31 3.48 8.60
C ARG A 3 65.12 2.60 8.22
N LEU A 4 64.36 2.18 9.24
CA LEU A 4 63.02 1.60 9.03
C LEU A 4 62.06 2.72 8.60
N LEU A 5 61.54 2.64 7.38
CA LEU A 5 60.40 3.40 6.93
C LEU A 5 59.14 2.68 7.41
N ALA A 6 58.47 3.26 8.39
CA ALA A 6 57.15 2.82 8.81
C ALA A 6 56.15 3.24 7.74
N ALA A 7 55.61 2.27 7.00
CA ALA A 7 54.47 2.49 6.11
C ALA A 7 53.21 2.72 6.96
N VAL A 8 52.73 3.97 7.02
CA VAL A 8 51.42 4.29 7.56
C VAL A 8 50.36 3.83 6.53
N ALA A 9 49.73 2.71 6.82
CA ALA A 9 48.58 2.27 6.06
C ALA A 9 47.43 3.24 6.32
N LEU A 10 47.16 4.12 5.36
CA LEU A 10 45.97 4.93 5.33
C LEU A 10 44.78 4.00 5.09
N ILE A 11 44.07 3.62 6.16
CA ILE A 11 42.80 2.94 6.04
C ILE A 11 41.81 3.98 5.51
N LEU A 12 41.62 3.98 4.20
CA LEU A 12 40.54 4.67 3.55
C LEU A 12 39.23 3.98 4.03
N PHE A 13 38.66 4.53 5.08
CA PHE A 13 37.23 4.27 5.39
C PHE A 13 36.46 4.75 4.14
N ALA A 14 36.02 3.81 3.31
CA ALA A 14 34.96 4.10 2.37
C ALA A 14 33.80 4.68 3.20
N PRO A 15 33.27 5.86 2.84
CA PRO A 15 32.08 6.34 3.51
C PRO A 15 31.01 5.29 3.24
N GLY A 16 30.71 4.48 4.23
CA GLY A 16 29.50 3.67 4.21
C GLY A 16 28.38 4.64 3.89
N LEU A 17 27.59 4.37 2.86
CA LEU A 17 26.37 5.09 2.52
C LEU A 17 25.44 5.02 3.75
N HIS A 18 25.69 5.88 4.71
CA HIS A 18 24.77 6.08 5.82
C HIS A 18 23.60 6.90 5.26
N ALA A 19 22.40 6.38 5.44
CA ALA A 19 21.19 7.14 5.15
C ALA A 19 21.33 8.54 5.75
N GLY A 20 21.23 9.56 4.91
CA GLY A 20 21.38 10.95 5.35
C GLY A 20 20.09 11.42 6.01
N CYS A 21 19.85 11.02 7.26
CA CYS A 21 18.60 11.40 7.93
C CYS A 21 18.40 12.93 8.01
N ASN A 22 19.43 13.72 7.82
CA ASN A 22 19.37 15.18 7.75
C ASN A 22 19.39 15.74 6.33
N ASP A 23 19.42 14.88 5.32
CA ASP A 23 19.38 15.33 3.94
C ASP A 23 18.10 16.08 3.63
N VAL A 24 18.23 17.08 2.77
CA VAL A 24 17.09 17.87 2.30
C VAL A 24 16.18 16.98 1.45
N PRO A 25 14.85 17.11 1.62
CA PRO A 25 13.90 16.41 0.76
C PRO A 25 14.15 16.67 -0.72
N GLY A 26 14.27 15.62 -1.52
CA GLY A 26 14.50 15.74 -2.96
C GLY A 26 14.48 14.37 -3.66
N PRO A 27 14.56 14.36 -5.00
CA PRO A 27 14.67 13.11 -5.75
C PRO A 27 15.90 12.30 -5.30
N ASN A 28 15.77 10.98 -5.26
CA ASN A 28 16.81 10.03 -4.83
C ASN A 28 17.29 10.18 -3.37
N VAL A 29 16.61 10.97 -2.55
CA VAL A 29 16.96 11.09 -1.13
C VAL A 29 16.97 9.71 -0.47
N ASP A 30 17.96 9.47 0.41
CA ASP A 30 18.06 8.22 1.16
C ASP A 30 17.82 8.47 2.66
N TRP A 31 16.61 8.17 3.10
CA TRP A 31 16.20 8.21 4.52
C TRP A 31 15.92 6.80 5.06
N SER A 32 16.59 5.79 4.50
CA SER A 32 16.46 4.41 4.98
C SER A 32 16.81 4.30 6.46
N GLY A 33 15.94 3.67 7.25
CA GLY A 33 16.10 3.52 8.70
C GLY A 33 15.92 4.79 9.51
N CYS A 34 15.60 5.92 8.88
CA CYS A 34 15.41 7.19 9.60
C CYS A 34 14.05 7.27 10.29
N SER A 35 14.00 7.97 11.42
CA SER A 35 12.73 8.38 12.06
C SER A 35 12.41 9.82 11.71
N LYS A 36 11.22 10.03 11.16
CA LYS A 36 10.70 11.33 10.74
C LYS A 36 9.30 11.54 11.31
N GLU A 37 9.10 12.61 12.03
CA GLU A 37 7.81 12.91 12.62
C GLU A 37 7.30 14.27 12.17
N ARG A 38 5.98 14.34 11.91
CA ARG A 38 5.23 15.57 11.63
C ARG A 38 5.81 16.46 10.53
N LEU A 39 6.62 15.90 9.62
CA LEU A 39 7.13 16.66 8.47
C LEU A 39 6.01 17.03 7.51
N VAL A 40 6.10 18.21 6.94
CA VAL A 40 5.21 18.64 5.86
C VAL A 40 5.97 18.56 4.55
N LEU A 41 5.64 17.53 3.76
CA LEU A 41 6.25 17.23 2.47
C LEU A 41 5.20 17.31 1.34
N THR A 42 4.21 18.18 1.54
CA THR A 42 3.15 18.41 0.56
C THR A 42 3.72 18.90 -0.76
N ARG A 43 3.37 18.22 -1.86
CA ARG A 43 3.86 18.49 -3.21
C ARG A 43 5.38 18.34 -3.37
N ALA A 44 6.07 17.70 -2.44
CA ALA A 44 7.50 17.46 -2.55
C ALA A 44 7.81 16.53 -3.73
N SER A 45 8.94 16.76 -4.38
CA SER A 45 9.51 15.87 -5.41
C SER A 45 10.45 14.88 -4.73
N LEU A 46 10.02 13.62 -4.60
CA LEU A 46 10.72 12.56 -3.86
C LEU A 46 10.86 11.29 -4.71
N GLN A 47 10.89 11.45 -6.03
CA GLN A 47 10.99 10.33 -6.97
C GLN A 47 12.25 9.50 -6.67
N GLN A 48 12.13 8.17 -6.79
CA GLN A 48 13.21 7.21 -6.53
C GLN A 48 13.82 7.30 -5.12
N GLY A 49 13.14 7.98 -4.18
CA GLY A 49 13.58 8.08 -2.79
C GLY A 49 13.65 6.72 -2.12
N LYS A 50 14.62 6.54 -1.21
CA LYS A 50 14.79 5.33 -0.41
C LYS A 50 14.37 5.62 1.01
N PHE A 51 13.33 4.93 1.45
CA PHE A 51 12.72 5.09 2.76
C PHE A 51 12.57 3.76 3.50
N ASP A 52 13.30 2.74 3.07
CA ASP A 52 13.19 1.38 3.60
C ASP A 52 13.50 1.36 5.09
N ARG A 53 12.66 0.67 5.87
CA ARG A 53 12.77 0.55 7.34
C ARG A 53 12.73 1.88 8.09
N ALA A 54 12.29 2.96 7.44
CA ALA A 54 12.08 4.23 8.09
C ALA A 54 10.79 4.22 8.94
N VAL A 55 10.69 5.17 9.86
CA VAL A 55 9.48 5.41 10.66
C VAL A 55 8.97 6.81 10.34
N PHE A 56 7.73 6.88 9.83
CA PHE A 56 7.05 8.13 9.51
C PHE A 56 5.79 8.27 10.37
N ALA A 57 5.82 9.14 11.37
CA ALA A 57 4.68 9.39 12.24
C ALA A 57 4.07 10.77 11.97
N GLY A 58 2.82 10.79 11.48
CA GLY A 58 2.10 12.03 11.20
C GLY A 58 2.71 12.88 10.08
N VAL A 59 3.48 12.30 9.20
CA VAL A 59 4.10 12.99 8.06
C VAL A 59 3.04 13.26 6.98
N ASN A 60 3.12 14.43 6.34
CA ASN A 60 2.21 14.82 5.28
C ASN A 60 2.90 14.79 3.91
N PHE A 61 2.68 13.71 3.14
CA PHE A 61 3.10 13.55 1.74
C PHE A 61 1.97 13.87 0.74
N SER A 62 0.94 14.63 1.15
CA SER A 62 -0.19 14.89 0.26
C SER A 62 0.26 15.54 -1.03
N SER A 63 -0.20 15.00 -2.17
CA SER A 63 0.16 15.45 -3.52
C SER A 63 1.67 15.40 -3.84
N ALA A 64 2.50 14.75 -3.03
CA ALA A 64 3.91 14.56 -3.34
C ALA A 64 4.09 13.60 -4.52
N ASP A 65 5.16 13.76 -5.27
CA ASP A 65 5.60 12.80 -6.27
C ASP A 65 6.66 11.87 -5.68
N LEU A 66 6.27 10.62 -5.49
CA LEU A 66 7.08 9.54 -4.94
C LEU A 66 7.28 8.41 -5.96
N THR A 67 7.08 8.70 -7.26
CA THR A 67 7.18 7.70 -8.33
C THR A 67 8.45 6.86 -8.18
N GLY A 68 8.30 5.53 -8.15
CA GLY A 68 9.40 4.57 -8.05
C GLY A 68 10.16 4.56 -6.73
N ALA A 69 9.68 5.26 -5.70
CA ALA A 69 10.30 5.24 -4.37
C ALA A 69 10.17 3.86 -3.69
N SER A 70 11.02 3.59 -2.71
CA SER A 70 10.98 2.37 -1.91
C SER A 70 10.66 2.68 -0.46
N PHE A 71 9.64 1.99 0.07
CA PHE A 71 9.18 2.01 1.44
C PHE A 71 9.09 0.59 2.03
N VAL A 72 10.00 -0.29 1.66
CA VAL A 72 9.99 -1.69 2.12
C VAL A 72 10.19 -1.73 3.63
N SER A 73 9.28 -2.43 4.34
CA SER A 73 9.30 -2.56 5.80
C SER A 73 9.26 -1.22 6.54
N THR A 74 8.71 -0.18 5.94
CA THR A 74 8.55 1.16 6.54
C THR A 74 7.30 1.21 7.41
N GLU A 75 7.35 1.96 8.50
CA GLU A 75 6.22 2.18 9.38
C GLU A 75 5.61 3.55 9.17
N PHE A 76 4.29 3.56 8.95
CA PHE A 76 3.47 4.77 8.81
C PHE A 76 2.38 4.79 9.89
N ASN A 77 2.35 5.81 10.70
CA ASN A 77 1.28 6.00 11.66
C ASN A 77 0.62 7.36 11.42
N ARG A 78 -0.68 7.37 11.06
CA ARG A 78 -1.43 8.60 10.75
C ARG A 78 -0.75 9.48 9.70
N THR A 79 -0.07 8.88 8.76
CA THR A 79 0.63 9.55 7.66
C THR A 79 -0.33 9.80 6.49
N SER A 80 -0.20 10.97 5.84
CA SER A 80 -1.05 11.33 4.71
C SER A 80 -0.31 11.22 3.38
N PHE A 81 -0.86 10.42 2.44
CA PHE A 81 -0.47 10.33 1.05
C PHE A 81 -1.64 10.75 0.12
N ARG A 82 -2.56 11.59 0.64
CA ARG A 82 -3.74 12.00 -0.11
C ARG A 82 -3.35 12.61 -1.46
N GLY A 83 -3.86 12.04 -2.55
CA GLY A 83 -3.60 12.52 -3.91
C GLY A 83 -2.13 12.46 -4.33
N ALA A 84 -1.27 11.74 -3.60
CA ALA A 84 0.13 11.57 -3.98
C ALA A 84 0.28 10.70 -5.22
N THR A 85 1.37 10.91 -5.97
CA THR A 85 1.80 10.03 -7.06
C THR A 85 2.72 8.96 -6.49
N LEU A 86 2.24 7.70 -6.49
CA LEU A 86 2.89 6.53 -5.92
C LEU A 86 3.06 5.41 -6.96
N ASP A 87 3.08 5.77 -8.25
CA ASP A 87 3.20 4.78 -9.32
C ASP A 87 4.51 4.00 -9.18
N LYS A 88 4.42 2.65 -9.26
CA LYS A 88 5.54 1.69 -9.12
C LYS A 88 6.30 1.78 -7.79
N VAL A 89 5.71 2.36 -6.76
CA VAL A 89 6.28 2.37 -5.40
C VAL A 89 6.27 0.96 -4.81
N ARG A 90 7.24 0.68 -3.97
CA ARG A 90 7.32 -0.57 -3.20
C ARG A 90 6.97 -0.33 -1.75
N PHE A 91 5.85 -0.88 -1.30
CA PHE A 91 5.42 -0.92 0.10
C PHE A 91 5.46 -2.33 0.67
N ASP A 92 6.29 -3.21 0.13
CA ASP A 92 6.37 -4.60 0.59
C ASP A 92 6.67 -4.65 2.09
N LYS A 93 5.85 -5.37 2.87
CA LYS A 93 5.96 -5.48 4.33
C LYS A 93 5.85 -4.13 5.08
N ALA A 94 5.41 -3.07 4.44
CA ALA A 94 5.18 -1.80 5.12
C ALA A 94 3.96 -1.90 6.05
N VAL A 95 4.01 -1.17 7.16
CA VAL A 95 2.92 -1.11 8.15
C VAL A 95 2.32 0.29 8.14
N ALA A 96 1.07 0.41 7.69
CA ALA A 96 0.34 1.67 7.64
C ALA A 96 -0.93 1.58 8.50
N VAL A 97 -0.90 2.24 9.67
CA VAL A 97 -2.05 2.26 10.57
C VAL A 97 -2.74 3.62 10.51
N ARG A 98 -4.05 3.62 10.20
CA ARG A 98 -4.87 4.85 10.12
C ARG A 98 -4.27 5.92 9.20
N SER A 99 -3.58 5.50 8.15
CA SER A 99 -2.96 6.39 7.16
C SER A 99 -3.90 6.67 6.00
N ASN A 100 -3.70 7.81 5.33
CA ASN A 100 -4.61 8.29 4.31
C ASN A 100 -3.96 8.26 2.91
N PHE A 101 -4.46 7.38 2.05
CA PHE A 101 -4.06 7.22 0.65
C PHE A 101 -5.20 7.60 -0.31
N SER A 102 -6.21 8.36 0.16
CA SER A 102 -7.37 8.67 -0.66
C SER A 102 -6.99 9.42 -1.94
N GLY A 103 -7.52 8.96 -3.06
CA GLY A 103 -7.25 9.53 -4.37
C GLY A 103 -5.80 9.43 -4.85
N ALA A 104 -4.93 8.69 -4.17
CA ALA A 104 -3.54 8.51 -4.59
C ALA A 104 -3.45 7.70 -5.89
N ARG A 105 -2.48 8.03 -6.74
CA ARG A 105 -2.12 7.24 -7.90
C ARG A 105 -1.15 6.15 -7.48
N MET A 106 -1.56 4.90 -7.57
CA MET A 106 -0.85 3.74 -7.07
C MET A 106 -0.80 2.61 -8.12
N SER A 107 -0.74 2.98 -9.40
CA SER A 107 -0.72 1.98 -10.48
C SER A 107 0.53 1.12 -10.43
N GLY A 108 0.36 -0.21 -10.45
CA GLY A 108 1.45 -1.17 -10.39
C GLY A 108 2.27 -1.12 -9.10
N VAL A 109 1.73 -0.58 -8.01
CA VAL A 109 2.36 -0.57 -6.68
C VAL A 109 2.50 -1.99 -6.14
N SER A 110 3.60 -2.26 -5.41
CA SER A 110 3.74 -3.49 -4.64
C SER A 110 3.40 -3.24 -3.17
N LEU A 111 2.42 -4.02 -2.67
CA LEU A 111 1.93 -4.05 -1.29
C LEU A 111 2.01 -5.49 -0.74
N GLU A 112 2.94 -6.32 -1.28
CA GLU A 112 3.03 -7.71 -0.85
C GLU A 112 3.37 -7.78 0.64
N LYS A 113 2.53 -8.51 1.40
CA LYS A 113 2.66 -8.65 2.87
C LYS A 113 2.58 -7.33 3.64
N ALA A 114 2.07 -6.26 3.03
CA ALA A 114 1.88 -4.97 3.72
C ALA A 114 0.68 -5.05 4.69
N GLU A 115 0.73 -4.27 5.76
CA GLU A 115 -0.33 -4.15 6.76
C GLU A 115 -0.92 -2.74 6.74
N PHE A 116 -2.04 -2.56 6.05
CA PHE A 116 -2.70 -1.26 5.90
C PHE A 116 -3.99 -1.21 6.75
N LEU A 117 -3.83 -1.32 8.07
CA LEU A 117 -4.95 -1.46 8.99
C LEU A 117 -5.73 -0.15 9.16
N ARG A 118 -7.05 -0.19 8.95
CA ARG A 118 -7.94 0.98 9.10
C ARG A 118 -7.48 2.19 8.28
N SER A 119 -6.77 1.97 7.19
CA SER A 119 -6.27 3.01 6.31
C SER A 119 -7.30 3.38 5.25
N ASN A 120 -7.25 4.62 4.78
CA ASN A 120 -8.17 5.12 3.76
C ASN A 120 -7.51 5.08 2.37
N LEU A 121 -7.99 4.17 1.51
CA LEU A 121 -7.60 4.05 0.11
C LEU A 121 -8.79 4.39 -0.83
N SER A 122 -9.77 5.16 -0.34
CA SER A 122 -10.94 5.51 -1.16
C SER A 122 -10.53 6.27 -2.42
N ALA A 123 -11.14 5.95 -3.54
CA ALA A 123 -10.85 6.52 -4.85
C ALA A 123 -9.36 6.40 -5.29
N ALA A 124 -8.55 5.57 -4.64
CA ALA A 124 -7.17 5.32 -5.03
C ALA A 124 -7.11 4.55 -6.37
N GLN A 125 -6.12 4.85 -7.21
CA GLN A 125 -5.89 4.20 -8.49
C GLN A 125 -4.89 3.05 -8.30
N LEU A 126 -5.38 1.84 -8.04
CA LEU A 126 -4.63 0.63 -7.73
C LEU A 126 -4.61 -0.38 -8.89
N ALA A 127 -4.82 0.08 -10.13
CA ALA A 127 -4.83 -0.81 -11.28
C ALA A 127 -3.51 -1.58 -11.39
N GLY A 128 -3.59 -2.92 -11.50
CA GLY A 128 -2.44 -3.80 -11.56
C GLY A 128 -1.60 -3.88 -10.29
N ALA A 129 -2.06 -3.34 -9.16
CA ALA A 129 -1.35 -3.40 -7.89
C ALA A 129 -1.25 -4.83 -7.34
N ASN A 130 -0.14 -5.13 -6.64
CA ASN A 130 0.05 -6.39 -5.94
C ASN A 130 -0.24 -6.23 -4.43
N LEU A 131 -1.41 -6.68 -3.98
CA LEU A 131 -1.85 -6.69 -2.58
C LEU A 131 -1.69 -8.08 -1.94
N SER A 132 -1.03 -9.03 -2.59
CA SER A 132 -1.00 -10.42 -2.15
C SER A 132 -0.44 -10.58 -0.73
N LYS A 133 -1.10 -11.47 0.06
CA LYS A 133 -0.70 -11.79 1.44
C LYS A 133 -0.71 -10.59 2.40
N GLY A 134 -1.24 -9.43 2.00
CA GLY A 134 -1.33 -8.24 2.85
C GLY A 134 -2.50 -8.29 3.82
N ASP A 135 -2.45 -7.46 4.85
CA ASP A 135 -3.55 -7.27 5.82
C ASP A 135 -4.16 -5.88 5.66
N PHE A 136 -5.36 -5.84 5.12
CA PHE A 136 -6.14 -4.62 4.84
C PHE A 136 -7.41 -4.57 5.70
N LYS A 137 -7.41 -5.20 6.87
CA LYS A 137 -8.58 -5.22 7.74
C LYS A 137 -9.13 -3.82 8.03
N ARG A 138 -10.45 -3.67 7.87
CA ARG A 138 -11.19 -2.43 8.15
C ARG A 138 -10.68 -1.22 7.34
N SER A 139 -9.98 -1.43 6.24
CA SER A 139 -9.56 -0.35 5.34
C SER A 139 -10.66 0.03 4.37
N ASN A 140 -10.63 1.27 3.93
CA ASN A 140 -11.63 1.81 3.02
C ASN A 140 -11.08 1.86 1.59
N PHE A 141 -11.65 1.02 0.70
CA PHE A 141 -11.38 0.99 -0.75
C PHE A 141 -12.60 1.48 -1.56
N ALA A 142 -13.53 2.21 -0.93
CA ALA A 142 -14.71 2.69 -1.65
C ALA A 142 -14.29 3.48 -2.89
N GLN A 143 -14.92 3.16 -4.05
CA GLN A 143 -14.65 3.77 -5.34
C GLN A 143 -13.19 3.61 -5.84
N ALA A 144 -12.35 2.81 -5.20
CA ALA A 144 -11.00 2.55 -5.66
C ALA A 144 -11.00 1.75 -6.98
N ASP A 145 -10.00 1.98 -7.83
CA ASP A 145 -9.79 1.20 -9.05
C ASP A 145 -8.75 0.11 -8.80
N LEU A 146 -9.20 -1.13 -8.61
CA LEU A 146 -8.35 -2.32 -8.46
C LEU A 146 -8.43 -3.22 -9.71
N THR A 147 -8.66 -2.64 -10.88
CA THR A 147 -8.69 -3.39 -12.14
C THR A 147 -7.40 -4.19 -12.31
N ASN A 148 -7.51 -5.52 -12.53
CA ASN A 148 -6.39 -6.45 -12.64
C ASN A 148 -5.44 -6.51 -11.43
N ALA A 149 -5.84 -6.03 -10.26
CA ALA A 149 -5.03 -6.12 -9.04
C ALA A 149 -4.94 -7.57 -8.54
N VAL A 150 -3.84 -7.92 -7.88
CA VAL A 150 -3.63 -9.22 -7.25
C VAL A 150 -3.93 -9.12 -5.77
N VAL A 151 -5.06 -9.69 -5.31
CA VAL A 151 -5.53 -9.66 -3.90
C VAL A 151 -5.42 -11.06 -3.26
N ARG A 152 -4.66 -11.96 -3.86
CA ARG A 152 -4.53 -13.36 -3.43
C ARG A 152 -4.01 -13.47 -2.00
N PHE A 153 -4.68 -14.31 -1.19
CA PHE A 153 -4.33 -14.54 0.22
C PHE A 153 -4.34 -13.28 1.09
N ALA A 154 -4.86 -12.16 0.60
CA ALA A 154 -4.96 -10.93 1.38
C ALA A 154 -6.09 -11.02 2.40
N ASN A 155 -5.91 -10.40 3.55
CA ASN A 155 -6.96 -10.25 4.53
C ASN A 155 -7.67 -8.90 4.31
N ILE A 156 -8.84 -8.95 3.71
CA ILE A 156 -9.70 -7.78 3.47
C ILE A 156 -10.92 -7.77 4.40
N SER A 157 -10.88 -8.53 5.51
CA SER A 157 -12.01 -8.64 6.43
C SER A 157 -12.47 -7.27 6.93
N ARG A 158 -13.79 -7.04 6.85
CA ARG A 158 -14.44 -5.79 7.22
C ARG A 158 -13.92 -4.56 6.46
N ALA A 159 -13.25 -4.75 5.33
CA ALA A 159 -12.89 -3.65 4.44
C ALA A 159 -14.10 -3.20 3.62
N ASN A 160 -14.13 -1.93 3.27
CA ASN A 160 -15.18 -1.34 2.46
C ASN A 160 -14.75 -1.24 1.00
N PHE A 161 -15.38 -2.02 0.11
CA PHE A 161 -15.18 -1.97 -1.34
C PHE A 161 -16.39 -1.40 -2.07
N THR A 162 -17.25 -0.64 -1.39
CA THR A 162 -18.45 -0.06 -2.02
C THR A 162 -18.08 0.66 -3.32
N ALA A 163 -18.75 0.27 -4.42
CA ALA A 163 -18.55 0.82 -5.74
C ALA A 163 -17.09 0.77 -6.27
N ALA A 164 -16.24 -0.09 -5.71
CA ALA A 164 -14.88 -0.30 -6.21
C ALA A 164 -14.89 -1.02 -7.57
N LYS A 165 -13.87 -0.80 -8.39
CA LYS A 165 -13.69 -1.51 -9.66
C LYS A 165 -12.77 -2.71 -9.44
N LEU A 166 -13.28 -3.92 -9.62
CA LEU A 166 -12.57 -5.18 -9.42
C LEU A 166 -12.52 -6.05 -10.68
N SER A 167 -12.72 -5.45 -11.85
CA SER A 167 -12.64 -6.18 -13.12
C SER A 167 -11.27 -6.84 -13.30
N GLY A 168 -11.25 -8.16 -13.48
CA GLY A 168 -10.02 -8.94 -13.64
C GLY A 168 -9.17 -9.09 -12.37
N ALA A 169 -9.58 -8.52 -11.23
CA ALA A 169 -8.87 -8.69 -9.96
C ALA A 169 -8.89 -10.15 -9.50
N ASP A 170 -7.76 -10.61 -8.96
CA ASP A 170 -7.61 -11.98 -8.44
C ASP A 170 -7.83 -11.99 -6.91
N LEU A 171 -9.00 -12.49 -6.49
CA LEU A 171 -9.45 -12.63 -5.09
C LEU A 171 -9.24 -14.06 -4.54
N SER A 172 -8.44 -14.89 -5.23
CA SER A 172 -8.21 -16.27 -4.81
C SER A 172 -7.70 -16.32 -3.37
N HIS A 173 -8.38 -17.12 -2.53
CA HIS A 173 -8.02 -17.32 -1.13
C HIS A 173 -7.98 -16.05 -0.27
N ALA A 174 -8.57 -14.95 -0.70
CA ALA A 174 -8.71 -13.75 0.13
C ALA A 174 -9.67 -14.02 1.30
N PHE A 175 -9.39 -13.42 2.46
CA PHE A 175 -10.26 -13.50 3.64
C PHE A 175 -11.26 -12.35 3.58
N THR A 176 -12.55 -12.68 3.40
CA THR A 176 -13.61 -11.72 3.07
C THR A 176 -14.64 -11.51 4.19
N LEU A 177 -14.36 -11.98 5.41
CA LEU A 177 -15.33 -11.87 6.52
C LEU A 177 -15.80 -10.42 6.74
N GLY A 178 -17.09 -10.18 6.49
CA GLY A 178 -17.71 -8.86 6.63
C GLY A 178 -17.20 -7.80 5.65
N THR A 179 -16.51 -8.20 4.57
CA THR A 179 -16.11 -7.28 3.49
C THR A 179 -17.36 -6.76 2.78
N ASN A 180 -17.47 -5.44 2.62
CA ASN A 180 -18.60 -4.82 1.94
C ASN A 180 -18.30 -4.63 0.43
N PHE A 181 -19.02 -5.37 -0.42
CA PHE A 181 -18.97 -5.28 -1.89
C PHE A 181 -20.18 -4.57 -2.50
N SER A 182 -20.97 -3.80 -1.73
CA SER A 182 -22.15 -3.13 -2.23
C SER A 182 -21.86 -2.27 -3.46
N GLY A 183 -22.68 -2.39 -4.49
CA GLY A 183 -22.52 -1.64 -5.75
C GLY A 183 -21.27 -2.03 -6.57
N THR A 184 -20.58 -3.12 -6.23
CA THR A 184 -19.35 -3.55 -6.90
C THR A 184 -19.67 -4.55 -8.03
N ASP A 185 -19.02 -4.38 -9.19
CA ASP A 185 -19.06 -5.38 -10.26
C ASP A 185 -17.92 -6.40 -10.08
N LEU A 186 -18.27 -7.59 -9.60
CA LEU A 186 -17.38 -8.74 -9.43
C LEU A 186 -17.47 -9.74 -10.58
N SER A 187 -18.26 -9.47 -11.63
CA SER A 187 -18.56 -10.45 -12.69
C SER A 187 -17.32 -10.97 -13.41
N ALA A 188 -16.28 -10.15 -13.53
CA ALA A 188 -14.99 -10.51 -14.13
C ALA A 188 -13.88 -10.75 -13.08
N ALA A 189 -14.20 -10.73 -11.78
CA ALA A 189 -13.24 -11.03 -10.70
C ALA A 189 -12.87 -12.54 -10.76
N LYS A 190 -11.61 -12.84 -10.43
CA LYS A 190 -11.05 -14.20 -10.50
C LYS A 190 -10.92 -14.82 -9.11
N GLY A 191 -11.08 -16.14 -9.04
CA GLY A 191 -10.79 -16.93 -7.85
C GLY A 191 -11.72 -16.71 -6.66
N LEU A 192 -12.82 -15.98 -6.85
CA LEU A 192 -13.85 -15.80 -5.82
C LEU A 192 -14.68 -17.10 -5.71
N THR A 193 -14.97 -17.51 -4.47
CA THR A 193 -15.78 -18.72 -4.16
C THR A 193 -17.10 -18.34 -3.49
N GLN A 194 -18.02 -19.31 -3.43
CA GLN A 194 -19.31 -19.10 -2.75
C GLN A 194 -19.12 -18.89 -1.24
N GLU A 195 -18.20 -19.61 -0.62
CA GLU A 195 -17.87 -19.49 0.82
C GLU A 195 -17.34 -18.11 1.16
N GLN A 196 -16.54 -17.51 0.27
CA GLN A 196 -16.06 -16.14 0.47
C GLN A 196 -17.21 -15.13 0.41
N LEU A 197 -18.25 -15.37 -0.42
CA LEU A 197 -19.44 -14.52 -0.50
C LEU A 197 -20.36 -14.67 0.70
N GLU A 198 -20.53 -15.90 1.21
CA GLU A 198 -21.41 -16.20 2.35
C GLU A 198 -21.02 -15.41 3.63
N VAL A 199 -19.74 -15.09 3.78
CA VAL A 199 -19.22 -14.32 4.91
C VAL A 199 -18.98 -12.84 4.60
N ALA A 200 -19.19 -12.43 3.36
CA ALA A 200 -19.08 -11.05 2.90
C ALA A 200 -20.45 -10.36 2.85
N CYS A 201 -20.45 -9.09 2.55
CA CYS A 201 -21.63 -8.27 2.35
C CYS A 201 -21.73 -7.72 0.93
N GLY A 202 -22.93 -7.53 0.44
CA GLY A 202 -23.24 -6.90 -0.82
C GLY A 202 -24.68 -6.44 -0.88
N ASP A 203 -25.11 -5.94 -2.01
CA ASP A 203 -26.48 -5.42 -2.21
C ASP A 203 -27.09 -5.89 -3.54
N ALA A 204 -28.27 -5.33 -3.88
CA ALA A 204 -28.95 -5.63 -5.12
C ALA A 204 -28.14 -5.25 -6.37
N ASN A 205 -27.28 -4.23 -6.27
CA ASN A 205 -26.45 -3.72 -7.37
C ASN A 205 -25.13 -4.48 -7.53
N THR A 206 -24.75 -5.32 -6.55
CA THR A 206 -23.53 -6.13 -6.64
C THR A 206 -23.70 -7.19 -7.73
N ARG A 207 -22.78 -7.22 -8.72
CA ARG A 207 -22.79 -8.20 -9.81
C ARG A 207 -21.75 -9.29 -9.52
N LEU A 208 -22.13 -10.55 -9.72
CA LEU A 208 -21.29 -11.71 -9.41
C LEU A 208 -20.85 -12.46 -10.66
N PRO A 209 -19.76 -13.23 -10.60
CA PRO A 209 -19.43 -14.21 -11.61
C PRO A 209 -20.59 -15.19 -11.86
N ALA A 210 -20.81 -15.61 -13.11
CA ALA A 210 -21.99 -16.36 -13.54
C ALA A 210 -22.26 -17.67 -12.76
N LYS A 211 -21.23 -18.28 -12.14
CA LYS A 211 -21.35 -19.54 -11.39
C LYS A 211 -21.69 -19.31 -9.90
N LEU A 212 -21.69 -18.08 -9.42
CA LEU A 212 -21.91 -17.74 -8.02
C LEU A 212 -23.29 -17.11 -7.82
N LYS A 213 -23.84 -17.29 -6.62
CA LYS A 213 -25.16 -16.79 -6.26
C LYS A 213 -25.05 -15.76 -5.13
N LYS A 214 -25.95 -14.79 -5.14
CA LYS A 214 -26.05 -13.84 -4.01
C LYS A 214 -26.47 -14.59 -2.75
N PRO A 215 -25.70 -14.45 -1.65
CA PRO A 215 -26.10 -15.04 -0.38
C PRO A 215 -27.45 -14.49 0.11
N ALA A 216 -28.22 -15.33 0.82
CA ALA A 216 -29.49 -14.92 1.42
C ALA A 216 -29.31 -13.86 2.53
N SER A 217 -28.10 -13.76 3.08
CA SER A 217 -27.72 -12.75 4.08
C SER A 217 -27.54 -11.34 3.52
N TRP A 218 -27.57 -11.16 2.19
CA TRP A 218 -27.45 -9.85 1.56
C TRP A 218 -28.82 -9.15 1.41
N PRO A 219 -28.92 -7.82 1.60
CA PRO A 219 -27.87 -6.93 2.10
C PRO A 219 -27.54 -7.22 3.56
N CYS A 220 -26.27 -6.98 3.96
CA CYS A 220 -25.92 -7.07 5.37
C CYS A 220 -26.58 -5.91 6.14
N ALA A 221 -26.97 -6.18 7.39
CA ALA A 221 -27.39 -5.12 8.30
C ALA A 221 -26.19 -4.19 8.61
N ASP A 222 -26.47 -2.90 8.69
CA ASP A 222 -25.52 -1.85 9.06
C ASP A 222 -25.00 -2.02 10.52
#